data_c991cc1eebf3868e0b0c10568104cc36
#
_entry.id   c991cc1eebf3868e0b0c10568104cc36
#
_cell.length_a   1.000
_cell.length_b   1.000
_cell.length_c   1.000
_cell.angle_alpha   90.00
_cell.angle_beta   90.00
_cell.angle_gamma   90.00
#
_symmetry.space_group_name_H-M   'P 1'
#
loop_
_entity.id
_entity.type
_entity.pdbx_description
1 polymer ?
#
loop_
_entity_poly.entity_id
_entity_poly.type
_entity_poly.pdbx_seq_one_letter_code
_entity_poly.pdbx_strand_id
1 'polypeptide(L)'
;MEFIKPDEVKLGEMKRIRFGTKADLWTGEADAEVAAKGLTHPADTYSLNGSLVGNAWKLTFRNGDESGTLNLPLPAKMLRYAADIHDGRTKPGYPEPVLYKEWRFEGEVKGTGFFKAGIVARTKYFLVFQGRGNSCDTAEDFTHWRLNITGKKADYTFHGELSAPVRDKENK
;
A
#
# COMPACT_ATOMS: atom_id res chain seq x y z
N MET A 1 -4.84 16.41 -8.10
CA MET A 1 -5.40 15.04 -7.97
C MET A 1 -5.84 14.58 -9.35
N GLU A 2 -5.36 13.43 -9.78
CA GLU A 2 -5.52 12.98 -11.14
C GLU A 2 -5.76 11.47 -11.20
N PHE A 3 -6.77 11.05 -11.98
CA PHE A 3 -7.00 9.64 -12.29
C PHE A 3 -6.22 9.26 -13.54
N ILE A 4 -5.36 8.24 -13.43
CA ILE A 4 -4.55 7.78 -14.55
C ILE A 4 -4.74 6.26 -14.74
N LYS A 5 -4.56 5.79 -15.96
CA LYS A 5 -4.49 4.36 -16.23
C LYS A 5 -3.10 3.85 -15.84
N PRO A 6 -2.99 2.67 -15.22
CA PRO A 6 -1.69 2.03 -15.09
C PRO A 6 -1.16 1.72 -16.48
N ASP A 7 -0.30 2.58 -17.01
CA ASP A 7 0.32 2.39 -18.31
C ASP A 7 1.65 1.64 -18.18
N GLU A 8 2.29 1.37 -19.31
CA GLU A 8 3.53 0.60 -19.31
C GLU A 8 4.63 1.23 -18.46
N VAL A 9 4.76 2.55 -18.48
CA VAL A 9 5.78 3.28 -17.72
C VAL A 9 5.47 3.20 -16.21
N LYS A 10 4.23 3.50 -15.84
CA LYS A 10 3.81 3.44 -14.43
C LYS A 10 3.80 2.00 -13.91
N LEU A 11 3.37 1.05 -14.74
CA LEU A 11 3.40 -0.36 -14.38
C LEU A 11 4.84 -0.84 -14.15
N GLY A 12 5.79 -0.38 -14.95
CA GLY A 12 7.21 -0.65 -14.76
C GLY A 12 7.71 -0.15 -13.40
N GLU A 13 7.34 1.06 -13.02
CA GLU A 13 7.69 1.61 -11.71
C GLU A 13 6.99 0.86 -10.57
N MET A 14 5.72 0.51 -10.72
CA MET A 14 4.99 -0.28 -9.73
C MET A 14 5.64 -1.64 -9.48
N LYS A 15 6.17 -2.29 -10.52
CA LYS A 15 6.88 -3.57 -10.41
C LYS A 15 8.18 -3.47 -9.61
N ARG A 16 8.74 -2.29 -9.48
CA ARG A 16 9.93 -2.06 -8.67
C ARG A 16 9.62 -1.91 -7.18
N ILE A 17 8.38 -1.62 -6.82
CA ILE A 17 7.98 -1.43 -5.42
C ILE A 17 8.04 -2.75 -4.66
N ARG A 18 8.64 -2.70 -3.47
CA ARG A 18 8.68 -3.81 -2.52
C ARG A 18 8.18 -3.32 -1.18
N PHE A 19 7.21 -4.03 -0.62
CA PHE A 19 6.76 -3.77 0.74
C PHE A 19 7.89 -4.11 1.72
N GLY A 20 7.96 -3.38 2.82
CA GLY A 20 8.87 -3.73 3.91
C GLY A 20 8.47 -5.05 4.56
N THR A 21 9.30 -5.53 5.47
CA THR A 21 9.14 -6.87 6.06
C THR A 21 8.12 -6.92 7.20
N LYS A 22 7.52 -5.79 7.57
CA LYS A 22 6.54 -5.70 8.66
C LYS A 22 5.28 -4.99 8.22
N ALA A 23 4.15 -5.49 8.71
CA ALA A 23 2.87 -4.83 8.60
C ALA A 23 2.29 -4.66 10.00
N ASP A 24 1.98 -3.44 10.37
CA ASP A 24 1.37 -3.13 11.66
C ASP A 24 -0.14 -2.95 11.49
N LEU A 25 -0.90 -3.54 12.41
CA LEU A 25 -2.34 -3.35 12.46
C LEU A 25 -2.63 -2.02 13.14
N TRP A 26 -3.46 -1.20 12.51
CA TRP A 26 -3.90 0.06 13.12
C TRP A 26 -4.95 -0.26 14.18
N THR A 27 -4.60 -0.11 15.43
CA THR A 27 -5.50 -0.41 16.55
C THR A 27 -6.05 0.84 17.24
N GLY A 28 -5.39 1.99 17.06
CA GLY A 28 -5.71 3.18 17.85
C GLY A 28 -5.58 2.88 19.33
N GLU A 29 -6.66 3.09 20.08
CA GLU A 29 -6.73 2.75 21.50
C GLU A 29 -7.42 1.41 21.77
N ALA A 30 -7.80 0.67 20.71
CA ALA A 30 -8.51 -0.60 20.82
C ALA A 30 -7.54 -1.79 20.86
N ASP A 31 -8.00 -2.92 21.37
CA ASP A 31 -7.29 -4.19 21.26
C ASP A 31 -7.34 -4.71 19.81
N ALA A 32 -6.39 -5.57 19.44
CA ALA A 32 -6.30 -6.11 18.08
C ALA A 32 -7.60 -6.81 17.65
N GLU A 33 -8.25 -7.54 18.52
CA GLU A 33 -9.50 -8.24 18.21
C GLU A 33 -10.64 -7.28 17.86
N VAL A 34 -10.68 -6.10 18.48
CA VAL A 34 -11.69 -5.07 18.21
C VAL A 34 -11.36 -4.32 16.93
N ALA A 35 -10.07 -4.01 16.71
CA ALA A 35 -9.59 -3.25 15.56
C ALA A 35 -9.55 -4.07 14.28
N ALA A 36 -9.65 -5.39 14.36
CA ALA A 36 -9.46 -6.30 13.24
C ALA A 36 -10.68 -7.17 12.98
N LYS A 37 -11.83 -6.53 12.77
CA LYS A 37 -13.05 -7.25 12.44
C LYS A 37 -12.86 -8.07 11.18
N GLY A 38 -13.04 -9.38 11.27
CA GLY A 38 -12.94 -10.29 10.13
C GLY A 38 -11.61 -11.04 10.02
N LEU A 39 -10.66 -10.76 10.91
CA LEU A 39 -9.44 -11.55 11.00
C LEU A 39 -9.62 -12.70 11.99
N THR A 40 -9.24 -13.91 11.58
CA THR A 40 -9.28 -15.07 12.48
C THR A 40 -8.01 -15.19 13.34
N HIS A 41 -6.98 -14.43 13.01
CA HIS A 41 -5.73 -14.37 13.78
C HIS A 41 -5.30 -12.91 13.96
N PRO A 42 -5.97 -12.11 14.79
CA PRO A 42 -5.58 -10.72 15.00
C PRO A 42 -4.28 -10.63 15.81
N ALA A 43 -3.38 -9.77 15.38
CA ALA A 43 -2.12 -9.49 16.03
C ALA A 43 -1.72 -8.04 15.75
N ASP A 44 -0.86 -7.47 16.60
CA ASP A 44 -0.43 -6.08 16.44
C ASP A 44 0.51 -5.91 15.24
N THR A 45 1.36 -6.90 14.99
CA THR A 45 2.37 -6.86 13.93
C THR A 45 2.47 -8.22 13.24
N TYR A 46 2.68 -8.17 11.93
CA TYR A 46 2.88 -9.35 11.08
C TYR A 46 4.18 -9.21 10.32
N SER A 47 4.81 -10.33 10.00
CA SER A 47 5.83 -10.36 8.96
C SER A 47 5.14 -10.24 7.61
N LEU A 48 5.71 -9.47 6.69
CA LEU A 48 5.10 -9.18 5.41
C LEU A 48 6.05 -9.47 4.25
N ASN A 49 5.50 -10.05 3.19
CA ASN A 49 6.14 -10.12 1.89
C ASN A 49 5.12 -9.62 0.87
N GLY A 50 5.43 -8.54 0.15
CA GLY A 50 4.48 -7.95 -0.79
C GLY A 50 5.14 -7.32 -1.99
N SER A 51 4.53 -7.54 -3.15
CA SER A 51 4.95 -6.96 -4.41
C SER A 51 3.83 -7.08 -5.44
N LEU A 52 4.03 -6.42 -6.59
CA LEU A 52 3.13 -6.58 -7.73
C LEU A 52 3.47 -7.88 -8.46
N VAL A 53 2.50 -8.78 -8.56
CA VAL A 53 2.63 -10.06 -9.26
C VAL A 53 1.57 -10.09 -10.35
N GLY A 54 2.00 -10.01 -11.62
CA GLY A 54 1.05 -9.83 -12.72
C GLY A 54 0.31 -8.50 -12.59
N ASN A 55 -0.99 -8.54 -12.53
CA ASN A 55 -1.85 -7.36 -12.43
C ASN A 55 -2.44 -7.17 -11.02
N ALA A 56 -1.82 -7.73 -10.00
CA ALA A 56 -2.33 -7.63 -8.64
C ALA A 56 -1.20 -7.44 -7.62
N TRP A 57 -1.47 -6.64 -6.61
CA TRP A 57 -0.61 -6.60 -5.43
C TRP A 57 -0.87 -7.86 -4.61
N LYS A 58 0.16 -8.64 -4.38
CA LYS A 58 0.08 -9.86 -3.57
C LYS A 58 0.84 -9.64 -2.27
N LEU A 59 0.11 -9.74 -1.15
CA LEU A 59 0.62 -9.45 0.18
C LEU A 59 0.44 -10.70 1.04
N THR A 60 1.53 -11.30 1.49
CA THR A 60 1.48 -12.45 2.38
C THR A 60 1.92 -12.01 3.78
N PHE A 61 1.02 -12.22 4.73
CA PHE A 61 1.18 -11.87 6.14
C PHE A 61 1.41 -13.14 6.94
N ARG A 62 2.33 -13.07 7.91
CA ARG A 62 2.60 -14.19 8.81
C ARG A 62 2.72 -13.70 10.25
N ASN A 63 2.21 -14.49 11.18
CA ASN A 63 2.44 -14.30 12.61
C ASN A 63 2.50 -15.68 13.25
N GLY A 64 3.69 -16.07 13.71
CA GLY A 64 3.93 -17.44 14.18
C GLY A 64 3.72 -18.46 13.06
N ASP A 65 2.90 -19.46 13.32
CA ASP A 65 2.56 -20.52 12.35
C ASP A 65 1.36 -20.16 11.48
N GLU A 66 0.74 -19.03 11.74
CA GLU A 66 -0.45 -18.58 11.00
C GLU A 66 -0.08 -17.64 9.87
N SER A 67 -0.77 -17.78 8.76
CA SER A 67 -0.55 -16.94 7.59
C SER A 67 -1.83 -16.61 6.86
N GLY A 68 -1.77 -15.56 6.05
CA GLY A 68 -2.85 -15.17 5.17
C GLY A 68 -2.30 -14.34 4.01
N THR A 69 -2.95 -14.43 2.88
CA THR A 69 -2.57 -13.69 1.69
C THR A 69 -3.73 -12.83 1.22
N LEU A 70 -3.43 -11.57 0.91
CA LEU A 70 -4.36 -10.67 0.24
C LEU A 70 -3.93 -10.50 -1.21
N ASN A 71 -4.90 -10.56 -2.11
CA ASN A 71 -4.71 -10.30 -3.53
C ASN A 71 -5.52 -9.07 -3.90
N LEU A 72 -4.83 -8.02 -4.34
CA LEU A 72 -5.41 -6.72 -4.64
C LEU A 72 -5.25 -6.43 -6.14
N PRO A 73 -6.26 -6.79 -6.97
CA PRO A 73 -6.17 -6.55 -8.40
C PRO A 73 -6.03 -5.06 -8.72
N LEU A 74 -5.18 -4.72 -9.68
CA LEU A 74 -5.03 -3.34 -10.12
C LEU A 74 -6.36 -2.84 -10.70
N PRO A 75 -6.80 -1.64 -10.31
CA PRO A 75 -7.98 -1.04 -10.90
C PRO A 75 -7.72 -0.58 -12.33
N ALA A 76 -8.79 -0.36 -13.10
CA ALA A 76 -8.68 0.23 -14.43
C ALA A 76 -8.06 1.62 -14.40
N LYS A 77 -8.30 2.36 -13.33
CA LYS A 77 -7.70 3.69 -13.08
C LYS A 77 -7.24 3.80 -11.64
N MET A 78 -6.06 4.36 -11.46
CA MET A 78 -5.51 4.68 -10.13
C MET A 78 -5.53 6.18 -9.93
N LEU A 79 -5.51 6.63 -8.68
CA LEU A 79 -5.43 8.03 -8.36
C LEU A 79 -3.99 8.42 -8.05
N ARG A 80 -3.55 9.48 -8.70
CA ARG A 80 -2.25 10.11 -8.46
C ARG A 80 -2.49 11.46 -7.79
N TYR A 81 -1.77 11.71 -6.70
CA TYR A 81 -1.88 12.95 -5.95
C TYR A 81 -0.49 13.50 -5.66
N ALA A 82 -0.33 14.81 -5.83
CA ALA A 82 0.88 15.52 -5.44
C ALA A 82 0.50 16.89 -4.88
N ALA A 83 1.18 17.31 -3.81
CA ALA A 83 0.91 18.59 -3.18
C ALA A 83 2.17 19.19 -2.56
N ASP A 84 2.28 20.51 -2.64
CA ASP A 84 3.27 21.27 -1.90
C ASP A 84 2.75 21.51 -0.49
N ILE A 85 3.37 20.86 0.48
CA ILE A 85 2.97 20.97 1.89
C ILE A 85 3.73 22.06 2.65
N HIS A 86 4.55 22.86 1.96
CA HIS A 86 5.39 23.90 2.56
C HIS A 86 4.73 25.29 2.50
N ASP A 87 3.44 25.40 2.31
CA ASP A 87 2.64 26.65 2.22
C ASP A 87 3.25 27.74 1.31
N GLY A 88 4.04 27.35 0.31
CA GLY A 88 4.65 28.25 -0.65
C GLY A 88 5.81 29.08 -0.12
N ARG A 89 6.30 28.82 1.09
CA ARG A 89 7.42 29.58 1.66
C ARG A 89 8.74 28.88 1.40
N THR A 90 9.50 29.40 0.44
CA THR A 90 10.90 29.04 0.26
C THR A 90 11.76 30.13 0.87
N LYS A 91 12.66 29.77 1.77
CA LYS A 91 13.67 30.72 2.27
C LYS A 91 14.79 30.85 1.24
N PRO A 92 15.32 32.08 1.00
CA PRO A 92 16.47 32.25 0.13
C PRO A 92 17.64 31.35 0.54
N GLY A 93 18.23 30.64 -0.44
CA GLY A 93 19.32 29.70 -0.20
C GLY A 93 18.94 28.29 0.16
N TYR A 94 17.65 27.97 0.30
CA TYR A 94 17.15 26.60 0.51
C TYR A 94 16.70 26.00 -0.80
N PRO A 95 16.82 24.65 -0.97
CA PRO A 95 16.31 23.98 -2.16
C PRO A 95 14.78 24.13 -2.26
N GLU A 96 14.26 23.95 -3.49
CA GLU A 96 12.82 23.97 -3.71
C GLU A 96 12.10 22.96 -2.82
N PRO A 97 10.84 23.25 -2.41
CA PRO A 97 10.05 22.31 -1.62
C PRO A 97 9.88 20.97 -2.36
N VAL A 98 9.99 19.88 -1.62
CA VAL A 98 9.78 18.54 -2.17
C VAL A 98 8.30 18.21 -2.05
N LEU A 99 7.67 17.89 -3.19
CA LEU A 99 6.25 17.58 -3.23
C LEU A 99 5.95 16.30 -2.45
N TYR A 100 4.88 16.34 -1.66
CA TYR A 100 4.26 15.14 -1.10
C TYR A 100 3.49 14.44 -2.20
N LYS A 101 3.60 13.11 -2.25
CA LYS A 101 2.98 12.29 -3.30
C LYS A 101 2.24 11.10 -2.74
N GLU A 102 1.18 10.71 -3.44
CA GLU A 102 0.45 9.47 -3.18
C GLU A 102 0.08 8.78 -4.49
N TRP A 103 0.12 7.45 -4.46
CA TRP A 103 -0.59 6.60 -5.40
C TRP A 103 -1.68 5.88 -4.62
N ARG A 104 -2.91 5.91 -5.13
CA ARG A 104 -4.08 5.31 -4.50
C ARG A 104 -4.73 4.29 -5.41
N PHE A 105 -5.01 3.12 -4.87
CA PHE A 105 -5.63 2.01 -5.59
C PHE A 105 -6.86 1.56 -4.83
N GLU A 106 -7.96 1.31 -5.55
CA GLU A 106 -9.20 0.81 -4.97
C GLU A 106 -9.73 -0.34 -5.82
N GLY A 107 -10.35 -1.33 -5.18
CA GLY A 107 -10.97 -2.45 -5.88
C GLY A 107 -11.47 -3.50 -4.93
N GLU A 108 -11.92 -4.61 -5.48
CA GLU A 108 -12.32 -5.77 -4.67
C GLU A 108 -11.08 -6.58 -4.31
N VAL A 109 -11.06 -7.07 -3.06
CA VAL A 109 -9.96 -7.86 -2.53
C VAL A 109 -10.37 -9.33 -2.47
N LYS A 110 -9.37 -10.21 -2.64
CA LYS A 110 -9.49 -11.64 -2.34
C LYS A 110 -8.49 -11.99 -1.25
N GLY A 111 -8.84 -12.95 -0.42
CA GLY A 111 -7.99 -13.34 0.71
C GLY A 111 -8.02 -14.83 0.97
N THR A 112 -6.90 -15.33 1.49
CA THR A 112 -6.75 -16.71 1.92
C THR A 112 -6.18 -16.75 3.35
N GLY A 113 -6.10 -17.93 3.93
CA GLY A 113 -5.60 -18.08 5.30
C GLY A 113 -6.47 -17.33 6.29
N PHE A 114 -5.85 -16.61 7.21
CA PHE A 114 -6.63 -15.91 8.27
C PHE A 114 -7.44 -14.70 7.77
N PHE A 115 -7.36 -14.36 6.50
CA PHE A 115 -8.22 -13.33 5.90
C PHE A 115 -9.51 -13.91 5.31
N LYS A 116 -9.53 -15.21 5.02
CA LYS A 116 -10.60 -15.82 4.23
C LYS A 116 -12.01 -15.63 4.83
N ALA A 117 -12.14 -15.79 6.12
CA ALA A 117 -13.44 -15.74 6.79
C ALA A 117 -14.12 -14.37 6.70
N GLY A 118 -13.35 -13.29 6.72
CA GLY A 118 -13.87 -11.92 6.68
C GLY A 118 -14.05 -11.38 5.26
N ILE A 119 -13.36 -11.95 4.27
CA ILE A 119 -13.41 -11.44 2.90
C ILE A 119 -14.46 -12.20 2.10
N VAL A 120 -15.65 -11.63 2.07
CA VAL A 120 -16.78 -12.12 1.28
C VAL A 120 -16.92 -11.25 0.02
N ALA A 121 -17.85 -11.60 -0.87
CA ALA A 121 -18.11 -10.81 -2.08
C ALA A 121 -18.29 -9.33 -1.77
N ARG A 122 -17.76 -8.46 -2.62
CA ARG A 122 -17.80 -7.00 -2.50
C ARG A 122 -16.98 -6.41 -1.36
N THR A 123 -16.11 -7.18 -0.73
CA THR A 123 -15.12 -6.64 0.19
C THR A 123 -14.10 -5.87 -0.61
N LYS A 124 -13.81 -4.64 -0.18
CA LYS A 124 -12.96 -3.72 -0.93
C LYS A 124 -11.67 -3.42 -0.21
N TYR A 125 -10.65 -3.13 -1.01
CA TYR A 125 -9.40 -2.60 -0.49
C TYR A 125 -9.22 -1.14 -0.91
N PHE A 126 -8.49 -0.40 -0.09
CA PHE A 126 -7.97 0.91 -0.40
C PHE A 126 -6.49 0.91 -0.04
N LEU A 127 -5.63 0.96 -1.04
CA LEU A 127 -4.18 0.92 -0.86
C LEU A 127 -3.58 2.26 -1.25
N VAL A 128 -2.76 2.82 -0.37
CA VAL A 128 -2.08 4.09 -0.60
C VAL A 128 -0.58 3.92 -0.43
N PHE A 129 0.19 4.35 -1.41
CA PHE A 129 1.62 4.57 -1.26
C PHE A 129 1.85 6.06 -1.05
N GLN A 130 2.71 6.39 -0.09
CA GLN A 130 3.02 7.75 0.31
C GLN A 130 4.51 8.00 0.25
N GLY A 131 4.89 9.22 -0.15
CA GLY A 131 6.28 9.60 -0.21
C GLY A 131 6.48 11.04 -0.64
N ARG A 132 7.68 11.33 -1.11
CA ARG A 132 8.06 12.67 -1.54
C ARG A 132 8.96 12.61 -2.76
N GLY A 133 8.83 13.59 -3.64
CA GLY A 133 9.70 13.73 -4.82
C GLY A 133 9.24 14.87 -5.71
N ASN A 134 10.15 15.45 -6.48
CA ASN A 134 9.86 16.54 -7.42
C ASN A 134 9.91 16.14 -8.89
N SER A 135 10.34 14.92 -9.17
CA SER A 135 10.40 14.40 -10.53
C SER A 135 9.12 13.62 -10.89
N CYS A 136 9.05 13.07 -12.08
CA CYS A 136 8.02 12.11 -12.43
C CYS A 136 8.01 10.98 -11.40
N ASP A 137 6.84 10.43 -11.12
CA ASP A 137 6.70 9.42 -10.10
C ASP A 137 7.57 8.20 -10.39
N THR A 138 8.48 7.93 -9.47
CA THR A 138 9.35 6.75 -9.51
C THR A 138 9.14 5.95 -8.22
N ALA A 139 9.53 4.69 -8.24
CA ALA A 139 9.38 3.84 -7.06
C ALA A 139 10.11 4.40 -5.83
N GLU A 140 11.24 5.08 -6.06
CA GLU A 140 12.04 5.70 -4.98
C GLU A 140 11.30 6.81 -4.24
N ASP A 141 10.30 7.44 -4.85
CA ASP A 141 9.53 8.51 -4.21
C ASP A 141 8.65 8.03 -3.07
N PHE A 142 8.31 6.74 -3.07
CA PHE A 142 7.37 6.18 -2.11
C PHE A 142 8.09 5.42 -1.01
N THR A 143 7.77 5.75 0.25
CA THR A 143 8.45 5.22 1.44
C THR A 143 7.54 4.50 2.40
N HIS A 144 6.23 4.75 2.35
CA HIS A 144 5.24 4.19 3.27
C HIS A 144 4.01 3.71 2.53
N TRP A 145 3.30 2.77 3.13
CA TRP A 145 2.04 2.27 2.61
C TRP A 145 0.99 2.16 3.70
N ARG A 146 -0.25 2.26 3.30
CA ARG A 146 -1.41 2.02 4.15
C ARG A 146 -2.44 1.24 3.36
N LEU A 147 -3.04 0.23 3.99
CA LEU A 147 -4.04 -0.63 3.38
C LEU A 147 -5.25 -0.73 4.29
N ASN A 148 -6.40 -0.35 3.76
CA ASN A 148 -7.67 -0.47 4.44
C ASN A 148 -8.52 -1.53 3.74
N ILE A 149 -9.08 -2.46 4.52
CA ILE A 149 -9.99 -3.48 4.04
C ILE A 149 -11.35 -3.23 4.66
N THR A 150 -12.37 -3.04 3.83
CA THR A 150 -13.73 -2.75 4.30
C THR A 150 -14.74 -3.59 3.55
N GLY A 151 -15.73 -4.07 4.28
CA GLY A 151 -16.80 -4.85 3.71
C GLY A 151 -17.82 -5.28 4.76
N LYS A 152 -18.71 -6.14 4.38
CA LYS A 152 -19.79 -6.62 5.24
C LYS A 152 -19.28 -7.34 6.48
N LYS A 153 -18.16 -8.07 6.35
CA LYS A 153 -17.60 -8.89 7.44
C LYS A 153 -16.14 -8.52 7.76
N ALA A 154 -15.63 -7.42 7.22
CA ALA A 154 -14.26 -7.01 7.44
C ALA A 154 -14.15 -5.50 7.60
N ASP A 155 -13.34 -5.08 8.56
CA ASP A 155 -12.98 -3.68 8.76
C ASP A 155 -11.66 -3.63 9.54
N TYR A 156 -10.55 -3.39 8.83
CA TYR A 156 -9.24 -3.26 9.44
C TYR A 156 -8.29 -2.51 8.53
N THR A 157 -7.25 -1.94 9.12
CA THR A 157 -6.24 -1.17 8.42
C THR A 157 -4.85 -1.63 8.84
N PHE A 158 -3.99 -1.83 7.86
CA PHE A 158 -2.55 -2.08 8.06
C PHE A 158 -1.75 -0.90 7.54
N HIS A 159 -0.55 -0.74 8.07
CA HIS A 159 0.41 0.23 7.57
C HIS A 159 1.84 -0.28 7.75
N GLY A 160 2.77 0.35 7.05
CA GLY A 160 4.17 -0.02 7.15
C GLY A 160 5.03 0.79 6.21
N GLU A 161 6.30 0.40 6.14
CA GLU A 161 7.28 1.04 5.27
C GLU A 161 7.47 0.23 3.99
N LEU A 162 7.92 0.91 2.94
CA LEU A 162 8.37 0.27 1.71
C LEU A 162 9.89 0.05 1.81
N SER A 163 10.35 -1.09 1.32
CA SER A 163 11.78 -1.37 1.19
C SER A 163 12.36 -0.61 -0.01
N ALA A 164 13.69 -0.60 -0.13
CA ALA A 164 14.34 -0.03 -1.29
C ALA A 164 13.82 -0.70 -2.57
N PRO A 165 13.45 0.08 -3.61
CA PRO A 165 12.92 -0.48 -4.83
C PRO A 165 13.92 -1.41 -5.55
N VAL A 166 13.38 -2.37 -6.27
CA VAL A 166 14.21 -3.22 -7.14
C VAL A 166 14.78 -2.37 -8.25
N ARG A 167 16.07 -2.55 -8.55
CA ARG A 167 16.74 -1.83 -9.63
C ARG A 167 16.14 -2.21 -10.98
N ASP A 168 16.09 -1.23 -11.87
CA ASP A 168 15.67 -1.46 -13.24
C ASP A 168 16.67 -2.39 -13.95
N LYS A 169 16.16 -3.43 -14.61
CA LYS A 169 16.98 -4.43 -15.29
C LYS A 169 17.66 -3.91 -16.54
N GLU A 170 17.28 -2.73 -17.03
CA GLU A 170 17.83 -2.15 -18.24
C GLU A 170 19.28 -1.66 -18.08
N ASN A 171 19.78 -1.58 -16.87
CA ASN A 171 21.13 -1.09 -16.57
C ASN A 171 22.14 -2.21 -16.34
N LYS A 172 21.88 -3.38 -16.86
CA LYS A 172 22.84 -4.50 -16.80
C LYS A 172 23.66 -4.61 -18.06
#